data_c6bf6880fe2b97125273ae0927c320e0
#
_entry.id   c6bf6880fe2b97125273ae0927c320e0
#
_cell.length_a   1.000
_cell.length_b   1.000
_cell.length_c   1.000
_cell.angle_alpha   90.00
_cell.angle_beta   90.00
_cell.angle_gamma   90.00
#
_symmetry.space_group_name_H-M   'P 1'
#
loop_
_entity.id
_entity.type
_entity.pdbx_description
1 polymer ?
#
loop_
_entity_poly.entity_id
_entity_poly.type
_entity_poly.pdbx_seq_one_letter_code
_entity_poly.pdbx_strand_id
1 'polypeptide(L)'
;PVDGLSSTENNAAMIHDYVSGLPSEEADRRLILLGYSKGVPDILTALVNYPSLAKRVDAVVSVAGAVGGSPLTEDATQAKANMLTVIPGSKCEEEHGDNDAVNSLRPDVRQAWLAQNTLPSNVRYYSAVTFPEPDRVSWALKNSYLVLGETDIRNDTQLVIFDQMIPGSRIFAVVNADHWAIAVPVSRSHSIVGGTLVNRNDYPREAFVEALLRYVEEDISEDH
;
A
#
# COMPACT_ATOMS: atom_id res chain seq x y z
N PRO A 1 1.00 14.39 0.40
CA PRO A 1 1.65 13.10 0.16
C PRO A 1 2.65 12.82 1.28
N VAL A 2 2.77 11.57 1.70
CA VAL A 2 3.81 11.14 2.64
C VAL A 2 5.08 10.78 1.88
N ASP A 3 6.22 10.72 2.57
CA ASP A 3 7.49 10.37 1.96
C ASP A 3 7.61 8.84 1.80
N GLY A 4 7.81 8.38 0.57
CA GLY A 4 7.95 6.95 0.25
C GLY A 4 9.19 6.29 0.83
N LEU A 5 10.21 7.05 1.23
CA LEU A 5 11.47 6.55 1.80
C LEU A 5 11.50 6.60 3.33
N SER A 6 10.54 7.25 3.97
CA SER A 6 10.45 7.34 5.43
C SER A 6 9.89 6.08 6.09
N SER A 7 10.18 5.92 7.38
CA SER A 7 9.57 4.90 8.24
C SER A 7 8.05 5.03 8.29
N THR A 8 7.38 3.96 8.75
CA THR A 8 5.94 3.99 8.99
C THR A 8 5.58 4.95 10.12
N GLU A 9 6.42 5.10 11.13
CA GLU A 9 6.24 6.00 12.26
C GLU A 9 6.25 7.47 11.83
N ASN A 10 7.25 7.85 11.02
CA ASN A 10 7.36 9.22 10.52
C ASN A 10 6.17 9.57 9.61
N ASN A 11 5.81 8.67 8.70
CA ASN A 11 4.66 8.87 7.82
C ASN A 11 3.33 8.88 8.59
N ALA A 12 3.20 8.09 9.66
CA ALA A 12 2.02 8.12 10.52
C ALA A 12 1.82 9.51 11.17
N ALA A 13 2.89 10.15 11.63
CA ALA A 13 2.84 11.51 12.13
C ALA A 13 2.42 12.51 11.03
N MET A 14 3.00 12.39 9.83
CA MET A 14 2.62 13.24 8.69
C MET A 14 1.15 13.10 8.31
N ILE A 15 0.60 11.86 8.32
CA ILE A 15 -0.83 11.61 8.06
C ILE A 15 -1.70 12.29 9.13
N HIS A 16 -1.34 12.12 10.40
CA HIS A 16 -2.05 12.75 11.51
C HIS A 16 -2.06 14.27 11.38
N ASP A 17 -0.89 14.88 11.14
CA ASP A 17 -0.75 16.32 11.05
C ASP A 17 -1.52 16.89 9.86
N TYR A 18 -1.48 16.21 8.71
CA TYR A 18 -2.27 16.59 7.54
C TYR A 18 -3.77 16.59 7.84
N VAL A 19 -4.29 15.52 8.45
CA VAL A 19 -5.72 15.43 8.78
C VAL A 19 -6.13 16.40 9.86
N SER A 20 -5.26 16.67 10.83
CA SER A 20 -5.49 17.65 11.90
C SER A 20 -5.48 19.09 11.39
N GLY A 21 -4.71 19.34 10.33
CA GLY A 21 -4.62 20.65 9.67
C GLY A 21 -5.69 20.92 8.62
N LEU A 22 -6.65 20.01 8.40
CA LEU A 22 -7.75 20.24 7.47
C LEU A 22 -8.61 21.44 7.90
N PRO A 23 -9.14 22.24 6.94
CA PRO A 23 -10.02 23.38 7.25
C PRO A 23 -11.20 22.98 8.15
N SER A 24 -11.68 23.90 8.98
CA SER A 24 -12.79 23.66 9.91
C SER A 24 -14.06 23.13 9.24
N GLU A 25 -14.28 23.47 7.98
CA GLU A 25 -15.41 22.98 7.16
C GLU A 25 -15.30 21.47 6.85
N GLU A 26 -14.08 20.91 6.92
CA GLU A 26 -13.79 19.48 6.70
C GLU A 26 -13.46 18.75 8.00
N ALA A 27 -13.30 19.48 9.10
CA ALA A 27 -12.85 18.91 10.38
C ALA A 27 -13.79 17.81 10.92
N ASP A 28 -15.09 17.94 10.67
CA ASP A 28 -16.13 17.00 11.14
C ASP A 28 -16.48 15.91 10.11
N ARG A 29 -15.89 15.96 8.90
CA ARG A 29 -16.16 14.93 7.88
C ARG A 29 -15.55 13.61 8.27
N ARG A 30 -16.30 12.56 8.00
CA ARG A 30 -15.81 11.17 8.11
C ARG A 30 -14.91 10.87 6.91
N LEU A 31 -13.91 10.02 7.14
CA LEU A 31 -12.85 9.76 6.18
C LEU A 31 -12.81 8.29 5.78
N ILE A 32 -12.58 8.04 4.50
CA ILE A 32 -12.12 6.75 3.99
C ILE A 32 -10.63 6.94 3.61
N LEU A 33 -9.75 6.16 4.23
CA LEU A 33 -8.33 6.20 3.92
C LEU A 33 -7.97 5.06 2.98
N LEU A 34 -7.42 5.39 1.82
CA LEU A 34 -6.93 4.42 0.85
C LEU A 34 -5.40 4.40 0.87
N GLY A 35 -4.84 3.24 1.13
CA GLY A 35 -3.40 3.00 1.08
C GLY A 35 -3.03 2.02 -0.04
N TYR A 36 -1.91 2.29 -0.70
CA TYR A 36 -1.27 1.38 -1.63
C TYR A 36 0.12 1.00 -1.09
N SER A 37 0.47 -0.29 -1.17
CA SER A 37 1.79 -0.78 -0.77
C SER A 37 2.17 -0.32 0.64
N LYS A 38 3.30 0.37 0.79
CA LYS A 38 3.77 0.96 2.05
C LYS A 38 2.79 1.94 2.69
N GLY A 39 1.95 2.62 1.91
CA GLY A 39 0.95 3.55 2.47
C GLY A 39 -0.06 2.86 3.39
N VAL A 40 -0.23 1.54 3.30
CA VAL A 40 -1.13 0.82 4.21
C VAL A 40 -0.56 0.71 5.63
N PRO A 41 0.65 0.17 5.86
CA PRO A 41 1.24 0.20 7.19
C PRO A 41 1.39 1.61 7.77
N ASP A 42 1.65 2.64 6.94
CA ASP A 42 1.68 4.04 7.38
C ASP A 42 0.32 4.47 7.97
N ILE A 43 -0.78 4.16 7.28
CA ILE A 43 -2.15 4.42 7.77
C ILE A 43 -2.45 3.64 9.04
N LEU A 44 -2.16 2.33 9.07
CA LEU A 44 -2.44 1.50 10.25
C LEU A 44 -1.69 2.00 11.47
N THR A 45 -0.42 2.39 11.31
CA THR A 45 0.39 2.98 12.39
C THR A 45 -0.18 4.33 12.84
N ALA A 46 -0.65 5.16 11.90
CA ALA A 46 -1.32 6.42 12.25
C ALA A 46 -2.58 6.21 13.08
N LEU A 47 -3.42 5.23 12.73
CA LEU A 47 -4.66 4.96 13.46
C LEU A 47 -4.42 4.42 14.88
N VAL A 48 -3.36 3.63 15.07
CA VAL A 48 -3.00 3.10 16.39
C VAL A 48 -2.37 4.19 17.25
N ASN A 49 -1.46 4.98 16.70
CA ASN A 49 -0.73 6.00 17.45
C ASN A 49 -1.58 7.25 17.75
N TYR A 50 -2.59 7.53 16.92
CA TYR A 50 -3.42 8.73 17.04
C TYR A 50 -4.91 8.39 17.12
N PRO A 51 -5.46 8.07 18.30
CA PRO A 51 -6.87 7.72 18.49
C PRO A 51 -7.86 8.82 18.06
N SER A 52 -7.45 10.08 18.06
CA SER A 52 -8.24 11.21 17.54
C SER A 52 -8.47 11.07 16.03
N LEU A 53 -7.46 10.65 15.27
CA LEU A 53 -7.57 10.35 13.85
C LEU A 53 -8.50 9.16 13.64
N ALA A 54 -8.32 8.06 14.39
CA ALA A 54 -9.13 6.85 14.25
C ALA A 54 -10.63 7.12 14.47
N LYS A 55 -11.01 8.07 15.32
CA LYS A 55 -12.41 8.48 15.52
C LYS A 55 -13.04 9.14 14.28
N ARG A 56 -12.24 9.69 13.39
CA ARG A 56 -12.70 10.36 12.15
C ARG A 56 -12.74 9.42 10.94
N VAL A 57 -12.18 8.21 11.07
CA VAL A 57 -12.06 7.27 9.95
C VAL A 57 -13.16 6.22 10.03
N ASP A 58 -13.95 6.09 8.96
CA ASP A 58 -14.96 5.04 8.80
C ASP A 58 -14.34 3.76 8.25
N ALA A 59 -13.44 3.91 7.30
CA ALA A 59 -12.83 2.78 6.63
C ALA A 59 -11.36 2.99 6.23
N VAL A 60 -10.62 1.89 6.22
CA VAL A 60 -9.31 1.77 5.57
C VAL A 60 -9.41 0.78 4.43
N VAL A 61 -8.94 1.19 3.27
CA VAL A 61 -8.88 0.36 2.07
C VAL A 61 -7.42 0.11 1.73
N SER A 62 -7.02 -1.16 1.81
CA SER A 62 -5.70 -1.64 1.41
C SER A 62 -5.74 -2.08 -0.05
N VAL A 63 -4.84 -1.55 -0.87
CA VAL A 63 -4.58 -2.03 -2.23
C VAL A 63 -3.14 -2.52 -2.29
N ALA A 64 -2.93 -3.82 -2.46
CA ALA A 64 -1.61 -4.45 -2.46
C ALA A 64 -0.75 -3.95 -1.28
N GLY A 65 -1.32 -3.91 -0.07
CA GLY A 65 -0.69 -3.31 1.11
C GLY A 65 0.45 -4.13 1.68
N ALA A 66 1.54 -3.48 2.07
CA ALA A 66 2.68 -4.14 2.71
C ALA A 66 2.44 -4.37 4.22
N VAL A 67 1.29 -4.95 4.57
CA VAL A 67 0.81 -5.10 5.95
C VAL A 67 1.74 -5.99 6.77
N GLY A 68 2.06 -7.17 6.25
CA GLY A 68 2.97 -8.14 6.87
C GLY A 68 4.45 -7.93 6.52
N GLY A 69 4.75 -6.90 5.71
CA GLY A 69 6.10 -6.63 5.22
C GLY A 69 6.40 -7.30 3.87
N SER A 70 7.64 -7.21 3.44
CA SER A 70 8.12 -7.82 2.19
C SER A 70 9.40 -8.61 2.43
N PRO A 71 9.45 -9.91 2.05
CA PRO A 71 10.69 -10.70 2.12
C PRO A 71 11.86 -10.07 1.32
N LEU A 72 11.57 -9.26 0.30
CA LEU A 72 12.61 -8.56 -0.48
C LEU A 72 13.41 -7.54 0.34
N THR A 73 12.94 -7.16 1.52
CA THR A 73 13.65 -6.23 2.40
C THR A 73 14.78 -6.86 3.20
N GLU A 74 14.93 -8.18 3.14
CA GLU A 74 16.05 -8.89 3.81
C GLU A 74 17.40 -8.51 3.19
N ASP A 75 17.44 -8.20 1.88
CA ASP A 75 18.57 -7.53 1.24
C ASP A 75 18.30 -6.03 1.13
N ALA A 76 18.66 -5.29 2.18
CA ALA A 76 18.39 -3.85 2.29
C ALA A 76 18.99 -3.03 1.11
N THR A 77 20.11 -3.45 0.56
CA THR A 77 20.74 -2.76 -0.58
C THR A 77 19.90 -2.92 -1.84
N GLN A 78 19.46 -4.14 -2.13
CA GLN A 78 18.62 -4.44 -3.29
C GLN A 78 17.23 -3.86 -3.11
N ALA A 79 16.66 -3.93 -1.89
CA ALA A 79 15.36 -3.36 -1.59
C ALA A 79 15.34 -1.84 -1.79
N LYS A 80 16.35 -1.13 -1.29
CA LYS A 80 16.48 0.33 -1.49
C LYS A 80 16.64 0.67 -2.97
N ALA A 81 17.45 -0.08 -3.72
CA ALA A 81 17.57 0.08 -5.15
C ALA A 81 16.22 -0.13 -5.86
N ASN A 82 15.48 -1.17 -5.50
CA ASN A 82 14.16 -1.44 -6.06
C ASN A 82 13.15 -0.31 -5.75
N MET A 83 13.14 0.22 -4.54
CA MET A 83 12.26 1.34 -4.17
C MET A 83 12.62 2.64 -4.91
N LEU A 84 13.91 2.93 -5.08
CA LEU A 84 14.38 4.15 -5.74
C LEU A 84 14.25 4.10 -7.27
N THR A 85 14.41 2.92 -7.88
CA THR A 85 14.39 2.77 -9.35
C THR A 85 12.97 2.64 -9.92
N VAL A 86 11.98 2.41 -9.06
CA VAL A 86 10.65 1.94 -9.46
C VAL A 86 9.76 3.03 -10.05
N ILE A 87 9.99 4.30 -9.70
CA ILE A 87 9.13 5.38 -10.16
C ILE A 87 9.98 6.47 -10.83
N PRO A 88 10.22 6.40 -12.15
CA PRO A 88 10.80 7.50 -12.88
C PRO A 88 9.95 8.77 -12.67
N GLY A 89 10.53 9.81 -12.10
CA GLY A 89 9.86 11.09 -11.84
C GLY A 89 9.15 11.20 -10.48
N SER A 90 9.22 10.20 -9.61
CA SER A 90 8.93 10.44 -8.20
C SER A 90 10.03 11.33 -7.64
N LYS A 91 9.69 12.56 -7.36
CA LYS A 91 10.51 13.40 -6.50
C LYS A 91 10.29 12.90 -5.07
N CYS A 92 11.00 11.85 -4.68
CA CYS A 92 11.25 11.59 -3.27
C CYS A 92 12.20 12.72 -2.83
N GLU A 93 11.63 13.78 -2.28
CA GLU A 93 12.45 14.84 -1.69
C GLU A 93 13.05 14.26 -0.41
N GLU A 94 14.34 13.99 -0.43
CA GLU A 94 15.11 13.43 0.70
C GLU A 94 15.12 14.35 1.94
N GLU A 95 14.49 15.52 1.85
CA GLU A 95 14.63 16.59 2.85
C GLU A 95 13.78 16.40 4.12
N HIS A 96 12.82 15.47 4.15
CA HIS A 96 11.89 15.37 5.29
C HIS A 96 11.74 13.97 5.89
N GLY A 97 12.38 12.97 5.31
CA GLY A 97 12.29 11.57 5.73
C GLY A 97 13.50 11.10 6.54
N ASP A 98 13.28 10.03 7.33
CA ASP A 98 14.33 9.34 8.09
C ASP A 98 15.05 8.24 7.28
N ASN A 99 14.68 8.05 6.01
CA ASN A 99 15.21 7.03 5.09
C ASN A 99 15.09 5.57 5.61
N ASP A 100 14.18 5.29 6.54
CA ASP A 100 14.03 3.99 7.21
C ASP A 100 12.87 3.14 6.65
N ALA A 101 12.38 3.45 5.46
CA ALA A 101 11.28 2.74 4.82
C ALA A 101 11.56 1.24 4.67
N VAL A 102 12.77 0.85 4.23
CA VAL A 102 13.13 -0.56 4.01
C VAL A 102 13.07 -1.34 5.31
N ASN A 103 13.64 -0.79 6.40
CA ASN A 103 13.63 -1.44 7.71
C ASN A 103 12.19 -1.56 8.25
N SER A 104 11.38 -0.52 8.08
CA SER A 104 9.98 -0.52 8.56
C SER A 104 9.08 -1.52 7.80
N LEU A 105 9.51 -2.01 6.63
CA LEU A 105 8.81 -3.03 5.83
C LEU A 105 9.39 -4.44 5.97
N ARG A 106 10.34 -4.66 6.85
CA ARG A 106 10.85 -6.01 7.13
C ARG A 106 9.73 -6.88 7.73
N PRO A 107 9.61 -8.17 7.32
CA PRO A 107 8.57 -9.06 7.83
C PRO A 107 8.61 -9.22 9.34
N ASP A 108 9.80 -9.36 9.95
CA ASP A 108 9.95 -9.46 11.40
C ASP A 108 9.48 -8.21 12.13
N VAL A 109 9.76 -7.01 11.59
CA VAL A 109 9.32 -5.74 12.15
C VAL A 109 7.80 -5.59 12.04
N ARG A 110 7.23 -5.86 10.87
CA ARG A 110 5.78 -5.75 10.65
C ARG A 110 4.98 -6.76 11.45
N GLN A 111 5.42 -8.00 11.49
CA GLN A 111 4.74 -9.04 12.27
C GLN A 111 4.82 -8.77 13.78
N ALA A 112 5.97 -8.28 14.28
CA ALA A 112 6.09 -7.84 15.67
C ALA A 112 5.14 -6.67 15.97
N TRP A 113 5.05 -5.69 15.05
CA TRP A 113 4.13 -4.57 15.19
C TRP A 113 2.66 -5.04 15.24
N LEU A 114 2.24 -5.91 14.31
CA LEU A 114 0.88 -6.47 14.28
C LEU A 114 0.53 -7.28 15.53
N ALA A 115 1.50 -8.00 16.09
CA ALA A 115 1.29 -8.78 17.32
C ALA A 115 1.15 -7.90 18.58
N GLN A 116 1.73 -6.72 18.57
CA GLN A 116 1.74 -5.80 19.74
C GLN A 116 0.63 -4.75 19.69
N ASN A 117 0.00 -4.54 18.53
CA ASN A 117 -0.96 -3.46 18.33
C ASN A 117 -2.32 -4.00 17.92
N THR A 118 -3.36 -3.46 18.56
CA THR A 118 -4.75 -3.76 18.20
C THR A 118 -5.28 -2.64 17.32
N LEU A 119 -5.80 -2.99 16.15
CA LEU A 119 -6.41 -2.02 15.26
C LEU A 119 -7.73 -1.49 15.83
N PRO A 120 -8.04 -0.19 15.66
CA PRO A 120 -9.28 0.42 16.14
C PRO A 120 -10.52 -0.30 15.63
N SER A 121 -11.38 -0.78 16.55
CA SER A 121 -12.58 -1.57 16.21
C SER A 121 -13.73 -0.74 15.63
N ASN A 122 -13.65 0.59 15.73
CA ASN A 122 -14.62 1.50 15.11
C ASN A 122 -14.36 1.78 13.63
N VAL A 123 -13.28 1.23 13.08
CA VAL A 123 -12.86 1.39 11.68
C VAL A 123 -13.11 0.09 10.93
N ARG A 124 -13.69 0.17 9.74
CA ARG A 124 -13.83 -0.98 8.84
C ARG A 124 -12.58 -1.15 7.99
N TYR A 125 -12.17 -2.39 7.79
CA TYR A 125 -10.96 -2.71 7.04
C TYR A 125 -11.30 -3.55 5.82
N TYR A 126 -10.77 -3.13 4.67
CA TYR A 126 -10.95 -3.78 3.38
C TYR A 126 -9.59 -4.05 2.74
N SER A 127 -9.43 -5.22 2.12
CA SER A 127 -8.19 -5.58 1.42
C SER A 127 -8.49 -6.01 -0.01
N ALA A 128 -7.86 -5.33 -0.97
CA ALA A 128 -7.69 -5.79 -2.33
C ALA A 128 -6.28 -6.35 -2.47
N VAL A 129 -6.19 -7.65 -2.72
CA VAL A 129 -4.91 -8.34 -2.89
C VAL A 129 -4.60 -8.58 -4.34
N THR A 130 -3.32 -8.58 -4.69
CA THR A 130 -2.85 -8.78 -6.05
C THR A 130 -1.94 -10.00 -6.13
N PHE A 131 -2.14 -10.83 -7.12
CA PHE A 131 -1.16 -11.78 -7.62
C PHE A 131 -1.42 -12.08 -9.08
N PRO A 132 -0.51 -11.71 -9.98
CA PRO A 132 -0.68 -11.90 -11.41
C PRO A 132 -0.45 -13.35 -11.82
N GLU A 133 -1.10 -13.76 -12.90
CA GLU A 133 -0.61 -14.89 -13.68
C GLU A 133 0.79 -14.60 -14.24
N PRO A 134 1.65 -15.60 -14.45
CA PRO A 134 3.05 -15.37 -14.86
C PRO A 134 3.23 -14.54 -16.13
N ASP A 135 2.28 -14.59 -17.08
CA ASP A 135 2.29 -13.81 -18.31
C ASP A 135 1.83 -12.35 -18.13
N ARG A 136 1.25 -12.03 -16.96
CA ARG A 136 0.86 -10.67 -16.55
C ARG A 136 1.94 -9.96 -15.73
N VAL A 137 3.07 -10.60 -15.47
CA VAL A 137 4.21 -10.00 -14.77
C VAL A 137 5.04 -9.16 -15.74
N SER A 138 5.23 -7.87 -15.44
CA SER A 138 6.11 -6.97 -16.19
C SER A 138 7.55 -7.47 -16.21
N TRP A 139 8.23 -7.25 -17.32
CA TRP A 139 9.58 -7.79 -17.53
C TRP A 139 10.56 -7.43 -16.40
N ALA A 140 10.56 -6.17 -15.98
CA ALA A 140 11.43 -5.67 -14.91
C ALA A 140 11.16 -6.34 -13.54
N LEU A 141 9.96 -6.90 -13.34
CA LEU A 141 9.54 -7.50 -12.08
C LEU A 141 9.69 -9.04 -12.04
N LYS A 142 10.12 -9.66 -13.15
CA LYS A 142 10.19 -11.13 -13.23
C LYS A 142 11.17 -11.73 -12.23
N ASN A 143 12.29 -11.07 -11.94
CA ASN A 143 13.25 -11.57 -10.98
C ASN A 143 12.67 -11.60 -9.56
N SER A 144 12.08 -10.50 -9.10
CA SER A 144 11.44 -10.45 -7.78
C SER A 144 10.25 -11.40 -7.67
N TYR A 145 9.47 -11.58 -8.76
CA TYR A 145 8.40 -12.59 -8.82
C TYR A 145 8.93 -14.00 -8.55
N LEU A 146 10.05 -14.38 -9.15
CA LEU A 146 10.67 -15.70 -8.96
C LEU A 146 11.24 -15.85 -7.53
N VAL A 147 11.93 -14.83 -7.03
CA VAL A 147 12.48 -14.83 -5.66
C VAL A 147 11.38 -14.98 -4.63
N LEU A 148 10.30 -14.21 -4.73
CA LEU A 148 9.15 -14.35 -3.82
C LEU A 148 8.42 -15.67 -4.01
N GLY A 149 8.47 -16.25 -5.20
CA GLY A 149 7.90 -17.57 -5.50
C GLY A 149 8.50 -18.71 -4.69
N GLU A 150 9.71 -18.54 -4.15
CA GLU A 150 10.32 -19.48 -3.21
C GLU A 150 9.62 -19.46 -1.84
N THR A 151 9.00 -18.34 -1.48
CA THR A 151 8.21 -18.20 -0.25
C THR A 151 6.75 -18.56 -0.50
N ASP A 152 6.10 -17.94 -1.49
CA ASP A 152 4.75 -18.26 -1.96
C ASP A 152 4.61 -17.89 -3.44
N ILE A 153 4.13 -18.83 -4.26
CA ILE A 153 3.89 -18.60 -5.69
C ILE A 153 2.83 -17.52 -5.93
N ARG A 154 1.96 -17.27 -4.95
CA ARG A 154 0.94 -16.20 -4.98
C ARG A 154 1.54 -14.92 -4.46
N ASN A 155 2.29 -14.24 -5.29
CA ASN A 155 2.91 -12.96 -4.98
C ASN A 155 2.68 -11.97 -6.12
N ASP A 156 2.73 -10.69 -5.80
CA ASP A 156 2.52 -9.61 -6.77
C ASP A 156 3.83 -8.99 -7.27
N THR A 157 4.95 -9.68 -7.06
CA THR A 157 6.32 -9.22 -7.39
C THR A 157 7.02 -8.38 -6.31
N GLN A 158 6.30 -7.92 -5.31
CA GLN A 158 6.83 -7.17 -4.16
C GLN A 158 6.41 -7.79 -2.82
N LEU A 159 5.24 -8.39 -2.78
CA LEU A 159 4.60 -8.92 -1.57
C LEU A 159 4.02 -10.31 -1.85
N VAL A 160 4.08 -11.20 -0.87
CA VAL A 160 3.28 -12.44 -0.91
C VAL A 160 1.84 -12.15 -0.50
N ILE A 161 0.89 -12.97 -0.96
CA ILE A 161 -0.55 -12.67 -0.85
C ILE A 161 -1.01 -12.44 0.59
N PHE A 162 -0.52 -13.21 1.56
CA PHE A 162 -0.96 -13.09 2.95
C PHE A 162 -0.45 -11.82 3.63
N ASP A 163 0.70 -11.31 3.19
CA ASP A 163 1.27 -10.07 3.72
C ASP A 163 0.58 -8.82 3.19
N GLN A 164 -0.34 -8.96 2.22
CA GLN A 164 -1.14 -7.86 1.70
C GLN A 164 -2.44 -7.62 2.50
N MET A 165 -2.82 -8.53 3.39
CA MET A 165 -4.11 -8.52 4.06
C MET A 165 -4.03 -7.80 5.41
N ILE A 166 -4.92 -6.84 5.66
CA ILE A 166 -5.10 -6.30 7.00
C ILE A 166 -5.79 -7.37 7.86
N PRO A 167 -5.29 -7.68 9.08
CA PRO A 167 -5.93 -8.65 9.97
C PRO A 167 -7.40 -8.31 10.23
N GLY A 168 -8.29 -9.28 10.01
CA GLY A 168 -9.73 -9.10 10.19
C GLY A 168 -10.43 -8.29 9.12
N SER A 169 -9.73 -7.88 8.05
CA SER A 169 -10.35 -7.15 6.95
C SER A 169 -11.26 -8.03 6.09
N ARG A 170 -12.22 -7.39 5.42
CA ARG A 170 -12.95 -8.00 4.32
C ARG A 170 -12.08 -8.00 3.06
N ILE A 171 -11.74 -9.19 2.55
CA ILE A 171 -11.08 -9.33 1.25
C ILE A 171 -12.17 -9.20 0.19
N PHE A 172 -12.19 -8.07 -0.52
CA PHE A 172 -13.26 -7.78 -1.47
C PHE A 172 -12.81 -7.95 -2.93
N ALA A 173 -11.51 -7.98 -3.19
CA ALA A 173 -10.96 -8.20 -4.51
C ALA A 173 -9.66 -9.00 -4.48
N VAL A 174 -9.55 -9.91 -5.46
CA VAL A 174 -8.31 -10.60 -5.83
C VAL A 174 -8.02 -10.25 -7.27
N VAL A 175 -6.88 -9.62 -7.52
CA VAL A 175 -6.60 -8.92 -8.77
C VAL A 175 -5.46 -9.59 -9.53
N ASN A 176 -5.68 -9.90 -10.81
CA ASN A 176 -4.66 -10.41 -11.73
C ASN A 176 -3.83 -9.27 -12.31
N ALA A 177 -2.98 -8.68 -11.48
CA ALA A 177 -2.07 -7.60 -11.86
C ALA A 177 -0.81 -7.66 -11.00
N ASP A 178 0.34 -7.28 -11.57
CA ASP A 178 1.55 -7.09 -10.78
C ASP A 178 1.46 -5.84 -9.89
N HIS A 179 2.36 -5.73 -8.94
CA HIS A 179 2.36 -4.68 -7.92
C HIS A 179 2.26 -3.27 -8.52
N TRP A 180 2.96 -3.00 -9.63
CA TRP A 180 2.94 -1.68 -10.24
C TRP A 180 1.70 -1.47 -11.13
N ALA A 181 1.24 -2.52 -11.78
CA ALA A 181 0.10 -2.41 -12.69
C ALA A 181 -1.17 -1.92 -11.99
N ILE A 182 -1.39 -2.31 -10.73
CA ILE A 182 -2.61 -1.96 -9.99
C ILE A 182 -2.72 -0.47 -9.65
N ALA A 183 -1.60 0.23 -9.44
CA ALA A 183 -1.62 1.59 -8.91
C ALA A 183 -0.80 2.60 -9.70
N VAL A 184 0.33 2.20 -10.30
CA VAL A 184 1.29 3.13 -10.90
C VAL A 184 1.14 3.20 -12.43
N PRO A 185 0.72 4.33 -13.02
CA PRO A 185 0.45 4.47 -14.45
C PRO A 185 1.73 4.69 -15.28
N VAL A 186 2.74 3.81 -15.15
CA VAL A 186 4.05 3.95 -15.81
C VAL A 186 3.91 4.05 -17.32
N SER A 187 3.04 3.25 -17.94
CA SER A 187 2.85 3.26 -19.40
C SER A 187 2.29 4.59 -19.93
N ARG A 188 1.58 5.36 -19.11
CA ARG A 188 1.06 6.69 -19.49
C ARG A 188 2.10 7.79 -19.32
N SER A 189 2.87 7.73 -18.23
CA SER A 189 3.88 8.74 -17.92
C SER A 189 5.17 8.56 -18.71
N HIS A 190 5.54 7.31 -19.04
CA HIS A 190 6.80 6.94 -19.68
C HIS A 190 6.57 5.84 -20.72
N SER A 191 6.10 6.21 -21.91
CA SER A 191 5.66 5.27 -22.96
C SER A 191 6.75 4.25 -23.39
N ILE A 192 8.02 4.65 -23.42
CA ILE A 192 9.14 3.75 -23.76
C ILE A 192 9.33 2.70 -22.66
N VAL A 193 9.35 3.13 -21.39
CA VAL A 193 9.48 2.23 -20.24
C VAL A 193 8.26 1.33 -20.13
N GLY A 194 7.06 1.89 -20.32
CA GLY A 194 5.81 1.14 -20.34
C GLY A 194 5.70 0.13 -21.47
N GLY A 195 6.30 0.41 -22.64
CA GLY A 195 6.33 -0.52 -23.76
C GLY A 195 7.41 -1.61 -23.67
N THR A 196 8.38 -1.48 -22.75
CA THR A 196 9.52 -2.39 -22.65
C THR A 196 9.63 -3.05 -21.26
N LEU A 197 10.08 -2.30 -20.27
CA LEU A 197 10.39 -2.82 -18.94
C LEU A 197 9.14 -3.10 -18.10
N VAL A 198 8.12 -2.23 -18.23
CA VAL A 198 6.86 -2.31 -17.46
C VAL A 198 5.71 -2.62 -18.42
N ASN A 199 5.89 -3.62 -19.24
CA ASN A 199 5.06 -3.95 -20.41
C ASN A 199 3.72 -4.64 -20.09
N ARG A 200 3.36 -4.81 -18.83
CA ARG A 200 2.07 -5.32 -18.34
C ARG A 200 1.29 -4.30 -17.53
N ASN A 201 1.52 -3.02 -17.80
CA ASN A 201 0.97 -1.89 -17.04
C ASN A 201 -0.32 -1.29 -17.66
N ASP A 202 -1.15 -2.13 -18.28
CA ASP A 202 -2.40 -1.78 -18.98
C ASP A 202 -3.68 -1.98 -18.13
N TYR A 203 -3.54 -2.00 -16.81
CA TYR A 203 -4.65 -2.24 -15.89
C TYR A 203 -5.62 -1.03 -15.82
N PRO A 204 -6.96 -1.25 -15.78
CA PRO A 204 -7.96 -0.18 -15.75
C PRO A 204 -8.14 0.42 -14.34
N ARG A 205 -7.14 1.12 -13.85
CA ARG A 205 -7.03 1.62 -12.45
C ARG A 205 -8.19 2.50 -12.04
N GLU A 206 -8.64 3.38 -12.94
CA GLU A 206 -9.72 4.32 -12.64
C GLU A 206 -11.03 3.58 -12.38
N ALA A 207 -11.36 2.62 -13.23
CA ALA A 207 -12.55 1.78 -13.05
C ALA A 207 -12.44 0.92 -11.78
N PHE A 208 -11.24 0.43 -11.49
CA PHE A 208 -10.98 -0.32 -10.26
C PHE A 208 -11.19 0.55 -9.01
N VAL A 209 -10.60 1.74 -8.96
CA VAL A 209 -10.75 2.66 -7.82
C VAL A 209 -12.21 3.11 -7.67
N GLU A 210 -12.90 3.40 -8.76
CA GLU A 210 -14.32 3.75 -8.72
C GLU A 210 -15.17 2.60 -8.13
N ALA A 211 -14.97 1.38 -8.62
CA ALA A 211 -15.70 0.21 -8.14
C ALA A 211 -15.42 -0.07 -6.65
N LEU A 212 -14.16 0.09 -6.24
CA LEU A 212 -13.71 -0.06 -4.86
C LEU A 212 -14.39 0.95 -3.92
N LEU A 213 -14.38 2.23 -4.29
CA LEU A 213 -14.99 3.28 -3.46
C LEU A 213 -16.51 3.09 -3.37
N ARG A 214 -17.18 2.77 -4.47
CA ARG A 214 -18.62 2.46 -4.47
C ARG A 214 -18.96 1.30 -3.55
N TYR A 215 -18.19 0.21 -3.64
CA TYR A 215 -18.40 -0.95 -2.77
C TYR A 215 -18.27 -0.59 -1.29
N VAL A 216 -17.24 0.19 -0.92
CA VAL A 216 -17.01 0.60 0.47
C VAL A 216 -18.11 1.55 0.96
N GLU A 217 -18.54 2.52 0.13
CA GLU A 217 -19.61 3.45 0.45
C GLU A 217 -20.95 2.73 0.65
N GLU A 218 -21.27 1.76 -0.21
CA GLU A 218 -22.47 0.93 -0.09
C GLU A 218 -22.46 0.13 1.22
N ASP A 219 -21.35 -0.58 1.51
CA ASP A 219 -21.20 -1.39 2.72
C ASP A 219 -21.25 -0.55 4.01
N ILE A 220 -20.73 0.67 4.00
CA ILE A 220 -20.83 1.59 5.13
C ILE A 220 -22.28 2.07 5.32
N SER A 221 -23.01 2.30 4.23
CA SER A 221 -24.36 2.84 4.26
C SER A 221 -25.41 1.83 4.70
N GLU A 222 -25.20 0.53 4.48
CA GLU A 222 -26.14 -0.53 4.86
C GLU A 222 -26.27 -0.73 6.38
N ASP A 223 -25.31 -0.27 7.17
CA ASP A 223 -25.30 -0.41 8.63
C ASP A 223 -25.86 0.84 9.36
N HIS A 224 -26.34 1.85 8.62
CA HIS A 224 -26.99 3.06 9.14
C HIS A 224 -28.47 3.07 8.83
#